data_e7e3ad1cf3977c7905739e596f41a268
#
_entry.id   e7e3ad1cf3977c7905739e596f41a268
#
_cell.length_a   1.000
_cell.length_b   1.000
_cell.length_c   1.000
_cell.angle_alpha   90.00
_cell.angle_beta   90.00
_cell.angle_gamma   90.00
#
_symmetry.space_group_name_H-M   'P 1'
#
loop_
_entity.id
_entity.type
_entity.pdbx_description
1 polymer ?
#
loop_
_entity_poly.entity_id
_entity_poly.type
_entity_poly.pdbx_seq_one_letter_code
_entity_poly.pdbx_strand_id
1 'polypeptide(L)'
;MKTPRWDGTRWILQEQKDGKRHTFSSSIPGAKGKREVVRKYELWLCGDGSGEKSVNQVAKEYLEDVKARRGADCEAFRQYERYIRLYISPKYGPKKISKMSTRDWQSVINEAQGANKPLSEKTLKNLRGVIMGIIRFAYQDYQINELPRTALYIPKGHSKKEKEILQRDDVKRLLEPSDLWYHPLFCFLLVVGCRPGEALGLKTEDIKGDRIYIKRSVNANGQITEGKNDNARRMVPISDMARSILKKTIKRNEDMKLHTEWIFCSPDGSMGSQSTMRNHWNMLKTERSLPGSVYSLRHTFISMMKNVMPEQMIKDIVGHSVSMDSFGVYSHLVDGDERRAAEIIDLTFKNDALFDAPESISGGQSKT
;
A
#
# COMPACT_ATOMS: atom_id res chain seq x y z
N MET A 1 -8.81 39.21 -27.18
CA MET A 1 -9.41 38.78 -25.88
C MET A 1 -9.98 40.02 -25.20
N LYS A 2 -11.27 40.03 -24.83
CA LYS A 2 -11.84 41.15 -24.09
C LYS A 2 -11.23 41.25 -22.70
N THR A 3 -10.90 42.48 -22.29
CA THR A 3 -10.23 42.74 -21.02
C THR A 3 -11.23 43.30 -20.01
N PRO A 4 -11.29 42.78 -18.77
CA PRO A 4 -12.10 43.35 -17.69
C PRO A 4 -11.66 44.77 -17.40
N ARG A 5 -12.65 45.66 -17.12
CA ARG A 5 -12.41 47.02 -16.62
C ARG A 5 -12.80 47.13 -15.14
N TRP A 6 -12.14 47.99 -14.41
CA TRP A 6 -12.49 48.36 -13.05
C TRP A 6 -13.47 49.53 -13.08
N ASP A 7 -14.63 49.40 -12.42
CA ASP A 7 -15.66 50.46 -12.43
C ASP A 7 -15.61 51.38 -11.15
N GLY A 8 -14.61 51.20 -10.32
CA GLY A 8 -14.45 51.89 -9.04
C GLY A 8 -14.79 51.02 -7.84
N THR A 9 -15.60 49.97 -8.00
CA THR A 9 -16.04 49.04 -6.98
C THR A 9 -15.75 47.58 -7.29
N ARG A 10 -15.73 47.26 -8.57
CA ARG A 10 -15.54 45.87 -9.04
C ARG A 10 -14.95 45.81 -10.44
N TRP A 11 -14.32 44.69 -10.76
CA TRP A 11 -13.95 44.34 -12.12
C TRP A 11 -15.18 43.84 -12.88
N ILE A 12 -15.36 44.31 -14.12
CA ILE A 12 -16.50 43.96 -14.96
C ILE A 12 -16.01 43.63 -16.38
N LEU A 13 -16.58 42.55 -16.96
CA LEU A 13 -16.50 42.20 -18.37
C LEU A 13 -17.90 41.86 -18.86
N GLN A 14 -18.29 42.39 -20.02
CA GLN A 14 -19.61 42.19 -20.61
C GLN A 14 -19.46 41.59 -22.00
N GLU A 15 -20.31 40.61 -22.29
CA GLU A 15 -20.40 39.96 -23.60
C GLU A 15 -21.85 39.83 -24.01
N GLN A 16 -22.10 39.91 -25.31
CA GLN A 16 -23.42 39.68 -25.91
C GLN A 16 -23.38 38.38 -26.71
N LYS A 17 -24.23 37.41 -26.39
CA LYS A 17 -24.34 36.12 -27.07
C LYS A 17 -25.84 35.79 -27.18
N ASP A 18 -26.28 35.37 -28.35
CA ASP A 18 -27.68 34.97 -28.63
C ASP A 18 -28.74 36.04 -28.22
N GLY A 19 -28.39 37.31 -28.45
CA GLY A 19 -29.27 38.47 -28.12
C GLY A 19 -29.32 38.83 -26.64
N LYS A 20 -28.63 38.09 -25.76
CA LYS A 20 -28.57 38.33 -24.32
C LYS A 20 -27.23 38.91 -23.90
N ARG A 21 -27.28 39.90 -23.00
CA ARG A 21 -26.07 40.46 -22.38
C ARG A 21 -25.71 39.68 -21.14
N HIS A 22 -24.48 39.13 -21.11
CA HIS A 22 -23.88 38.45 -19.98
C HIS A 22 -22.86 39.37 -19.32
N THR A 23 -22.89 39.46 -17.96
CA THR A 23 -22.02 40.34 -17.21
C THR A 23 -21.26 39.47 -16.18
N PHE A 24 -19.95 39.53 -16.24
CA PHE A 24 -19.04 38.85 -15.32
C PHE A 24 -18.38 39.89 -14.41
N SER A 25 -18.40 39.72 -13.10
CA SER A 25 -17.85 40.69 -12.18
C SER A 25 -17.14 40.06 -10.96
N SER A 26 -16.23 40.84 -10.35
CA SER A 26 -15.54 40.51 -9.10
C SER A 26 -15.27 41.79 -8.29
N SER A 27 -15.66 41.80 -7.04
CA SER A 27 -15.38 42.90 -6.10
C SER A 27 -13.97 42.88 -5.52
N ILE A 28 -13.17 41.87 -5.83
CA ILE A 28 -11.79 41.77 -5.36
C ILE A 28 -10.93 42.78 -6.15
N PRO A 29 -10.24 43.72 -5.49
CA PRO A 29 -9.40 44.68 -6.18
C PRO A 29 -8.10 44.05 -6.73
N GLY A 30 -7.47 44.74 -7.70
CA GLY A 30 -6.18 44.35 -8.25
C GLY A 30 -6.20 43.13 -9.20
N ALA A 31 -5.03 42.56 -9.44
CA ALA A 31 -4.83 41.50 -10.44
C ALA A 31 -5.62 40.19 -10.15
N LYS A 32 -5.95 39.94 -8.87
CA LYS A 32 -6.72 38.75 -8.46
C LYS A 32 -8.16 38.85 -8.96
N GLY A 33 -8.83 39.96 -8.74
CA GLY A 33 -10.21 40.16 -9.20
C GLY A 33 -10.30 40.23 -10.73
N LYS A 34 -9.31 40.87 -11.39
CA LYS A 34 -9.22 40.87 -12.85
C LYS A 34 -9.15 39.46 -13.44
N ARG A 35 -8.29 38.59 -12.87
CA ARG A 35 -8.18 37.19 -13.28
C ARG A 35 -9.47 36.40 -13.04
N GLU A 36 -10.16 36.67 -11.94
CA GLU A 36 -11.43 36.01 -11.63
C GLU A 36 -12.52 36.33 -12.67
N VAL A 37 -12.61 37.55 -13.16
CA VAL A 37 -13.56 37.95 -14.18
C VAL A 37 -13.22 37.35 -15.53
N VAL A 38 -11.97 37.39 -15.94
CA VAL A 38 -11.52 36.71 -17.19
C VAL A 38 -11.91 35.26 -17.17
N ARG A 39 -11.64 34.58 -16.06
CA ARG A 39 -11.98 33.18 -15.87
C ARG A 39 -13.48 32.90 -15.97
N LYS A 40 -14.34 33.68 -15.30
CA LYS A 40 -15.80 33.54 -15.41
C LYS A 40 -16.27 33.65 -16.86
N TYR A 41 -15.63 34.53 -17.60
CA TYR A 41 -15.90 34.75 -19.03
C TYR A 41 -15.44 33.56 -19.88
N GLU A 42 -14.22 33.04 -19.64
CA GLU A 42 -13.68 31.88 -20.37
C GLU A 42 -14.51 30.61 -20.12
N LEU A 43 -14.92 30.37 -18.89
CA LEU A 43 -15.81 29.25 -18.54
C LEU A 43 -17.16 29.35 -19.24
N TRP A 44 -17.69 30.55 -19.37
CA TRP A 44 -18.93 30.78 -20.11
C TRP A 44 -18.75 30.59 -21.62
N LEU A 45 -17.61 30.97 -22.19
CA LEU A 45 -17.33 30.75 -23.63
C LEU A 45 -17.17 29.27 -23.97
N CYS A 46 -16.61 28.49 -23.09
CA CYS A 46 -16.32 27.05 -23.29
C CYS A 46 -17.49 26.12 -23.03
N GLY A 47 -18.64 26.61 -22.54
CA GLY A 47 -19.72 25.75 -22.07
C GLY A 47 -21.13 26.29 -22.30
N ASP A 48 -22.09 25.44 -22.15
CA ASP A 48 -23.54 25.54 -22.23
C ASP A 48 -24.20 26.45 -21.14
N GLY A 49 -23.54 27.52 -20.76
CA GLY A 49 -24.09 28.59 -19.88
C GLY A 49 -24.09 28.29 -18.38
N SER A 50 -23.84 27.10 -17.91
CA SER A 50 -23.76 26.84 -16.47
C SER A 50 -22.34 26.71 -15.95
N GLY A 51 -21.31 26.40 -16.77
CA GLY A 51 -19.88 26.34 -16.42
C GLY A 51 -19.52 25.57 -15.13
N GLU A 52 -20.52 25.25 -14.32
CA GLU A 52 -20.42 24.66 -13.01
C GLU A 52 -20.60 23.14 -13.08
N LYS A 53 -19.51 22.43 -12.90
CA LYS A 53 -19.52 20.96 -12.88
C LYS A 53 -20.08 20.41 -11.56
N SER A 54 -20.74 19.26 -11.65
CA SER A 54 -21.11 18.48 -10.46
C SER A 54 -19.87 17.81 -9.84
N VAL A 55 -20.00 17.38 -8.59
CA VAL A 55 -18.93 16.61 -7.91
C VAL A 55 -18.58 15.35 -8.70
N ASN A 56 -19.56 14.64 -9.27
CA ASN A 56 -19.32 13.46 -10.11
C ASN A 56 -18.53 13.78 -11.39
N GLN A 57 -18.85 14.89 -12.06
CA GLN A 57 -18.11 15.30 -13.26
C GLN A 57 -16.65 15.61 -12.94
N VAL A 58 -16.40 16.42 -11.90
CA VAL A 58 -15.03 16.73 -11.46
C VAL A 58 -14.29 15.50 -10.96
N ALA A 59 -14.96 14.63 -10.21
CA ALA A 59 -14.35 13.40 -9.73
C ALA A 59 -13.95 12.44 -10.86
N LYS A 60 -14.77 12.37 -11.93
CA LYS A 60 -14.45 11.61 -13.14
C LYS A 60 -13.22 12.15 -13.84
N GLU A 61 -13.16 13.47 -14.06
CA GLU A 61 -12.02 14.14 -14.69
C GLU A 61 -10.74 13.98 -13.84
N TYR A 62 -10.87 14.11 -12.51
CA TYR A 62 -9.77 13.83 -11.59
C TYR A 62 -9.26 12.39 -11.71
N LEU A 63 -10.15 11.40 -11.86
CA LEU A 63 -9.76 10.01 -12.07
C LEU A 63 -9.04 9.81 -13.40
N GLU A 64 -9.49 10.46 -14.48
CA GLU A 64 -8.80 10.41 -15.77
C GLU A 64 -7.39 11.05 -15.68
N ASP A 65 -7.24 12.16 -14.95
CA ASP A 65 -5.94 12.77 -14.68
C ASP A 65 -5.03 11.83 -13.86
N VAL A 66 -5.56 11.16 -12.83
CA VAL A 66 -4.82 10.15 -12.05
C VAL A 66 -4.40 8.98 -12.95
N LYS A 67 -5.29 8.53 -13.83
CA LYS A 67 -5.03 7.46 -14.80
C LYS A 67 -3.93 7.86 -15.79
N ALA A 68 -3.98 9.07 -16.32
CA ALA A 68 -2.96 9.58 -17.24
C ALA A 68 -1.57 9.66 -16.57
N ARG A 69 -1.51 10.08 -15.30
CA ARG A 69 -0.24 10.22 -14.56
C ARG A 69 0.34 8.92 -14.02
N ARG A 70 -0.51 7.92 -13.70
CA ARG A 70 -0.09 6.71 -12.95
C ARG A 70 -0.38 5.40 -13.68
N GLY A 71 -1.07 5.44 -14.81
CA GLY A 71 -1.55 4.25 -15.52
C GLY A 71 -2.90 3.73 -14.98
N ALA A 72 -3.67 3.10 -15.88
CA ALA A 72 -5.00 2.56 -15.58
C ALA A 72 -4.98 1.40 -14.58
N ASP A 73 -3.92 0.62 -14.58
CA ASP A 73 -3.76 -0.57 -13.73
C ASP A 73 -3.19 -0.25 -12.34
N CYS A 74 -2.98 1.03 -12.05
CA CYS A 74 -2.46 1.46 -10.75
C CYS A 74 -3.47 1.18 -9.64
N GLU A 75 -3.04 0.51 -8.58
CA GLU A 75 -3.87 0.22 -7.39
C GLU A 75 -4.47 1.50 -6.79
N ALA A 76 -3.75 2.63 -6.84
CA ALA A 76 -4.24 3.91 -6.35
C ALA A 76 -5.46 4.39 -7.15
N PHE A 77 -5.49 4.20 -8.49
CA PHE A 77 -6.63 4.55 -9.33
C PHE A 77 -7.88 3.76 -8.90
N ARG A 78 -7.77 2.44 -8.78
CA ARG A 78 -8.88 1.57 -8.35
C ARG A 78 -9.39 1.92 -6.95
N GLN A 79 -8.47 2.25 -6.05
CA GLN A 79 -8.82 2.66 -4.69
C GLN A 79 -9.54 4.01 -4.68
N TYR A 80 -9.11 4.98 -5.48
CA TYR A 80 -9.74 6.29 -5.58
C TYR A 80 -11.13 6.19 -6.19
N GLU A 81 -11.28 5.44 -7.29
CA GLU A 81 -12.58 5.13 -7.89
C GLU A 81 -13.54 4.51 -6.88
N ARG A 82 -13.07 3.49 -6.12
CA ARG A 82 -13.85 2.85 -5.06
C ARG A 82 -14.30 3.84 -3.99
N TYR A 83 -13.42 4.73 -3.51
CA TYR A 83 -13.79 5.72 -2.50
C TYR A 83 -14.80 6.73 -3.02
N ILE A 84 -14.63 7.21 -4.23
CA ILE A 84 -15.58 8.12 -4.88
C ILE A 84 -16.95 7.45 -4.99
N ARG A 85 -17.01 6.25 -5.54
CA ARG A 85 -18.24 5.49 -5.74
C ARG A 85 -18.98 5.17 -4.44
N LEU A 86 -18.27 4.80 -3.39
CA LEU A 86 -18.89 4.32 -2.14
C LEU A 86 -19.25 5.46 -1.17
N TYR A 87 -18.45 6.54 -1.11
CA TYR A 87 -18.56 7.53 -0.03
C TYR A 87 -18.90 8.93 -0.53
N ILE A 88 -18.57 9.29 -1.76
CA ILE A 88 -18.75 10.66 -2.26
C ILE A 88 -19.97 10.74 -3.17
N SER A 89 -20.00 9.93 -4.22
CA SER A 89 -21.02 9.98 -5.26
C SER A 89 -22.46 9.77 -4.79
N PRO A 90 -22.78 8.87 -3.84
CA PRO A 90 -24.17 8.58 -3.49
C PRO A 90 -24.92 9.80 -2.95
N LYS A 91 -24.27 10.64 -2.17
CA LYS A 91 -24.90 11.79 -1.53
C LYS A 91 -24.57 13.12 -2.20
N TYR A 92 -23.32 13.29 -2.58
CA TYR A 92 -22.82 14.58 -3.06
C TYR A 92 -22.55 14.63 -4.56
N GLY A 93 -22.59 13.49 -5.25
CA GLY A 93 -22.29 13.40 -6.68
C GLY A 93 -23.06 14.38 -7.58
N PRO A 94 -24.38 14.52 -7.42
CA PRO A 94 -25.17 15.47 -8.22
C PRO A 94 -24.98 16.94 -7.82
N LYS A 95 -24.45 17.23 -6.63
CA LYS A 95 -24.27 18.60 -6.13
C LYS A 95 -23.21 19.33 -6.95
N LYS A 96 -23.44 20.62 -7.26
CA LYS A 96 -22.42 21.46 -7.88
C LYS A 96 -21.21 21.60 -6.96
N ILE A 97 -20.01 21.39 -7.50
CA ILE A 97 -18.79 21.43 -6.68
C ILE A 97 -18.52 22.81 -6.07
N SER A 98 -18.91 23.86 -6.79
CA SER A 98 -18.86 25.25 -6.30
C SER A 98 -19.75 25.51 -5.08
N LYS A 99 -20.76 24.67 -4.85
CA LYS A 99 -21.70 24.74 -3.71
C LYS A 99 -21.31 23.81 -2.55
N MET A 100 -20.20 23.07 -2.69
CA MET A 100 -19.69 22.21 -1.63
C MET A 100 -18.96 23.02 -0.58
N SER A 101 -19.44 22.98 0.65
CA SER A 101 -18.79 23.61 1.80
C SER A 101 -17.77 22.66 2.43
N THR A 102 -16.85 23.21 3.26
CA THR A 102 -15.94 22.39 4.08
C THR A 102 -16.71 21.44 4.99
N ARG A 103 -17.90 21.85 5.49
CA ARG A 103 -18.78 21.00 6.30
C ARG A 103 -19.34 19.82 5.51
N ASP A 104 -19.70 20.01 4.24
CA ASP A 104 -20.15 18.90 3.39
C ASP A 104 -19.04 17.85 3.20
N TRP A 105 -17.82 18.29 2.92
CA TRP A 105 -16.68 17.40 2.78
C TRP A 105 -16.33 16.70 4.10
N GLN A 106 -16.45 17.38 5.24
CA GLN A 106 -16.26 16.75 6.55
C GLN A 106 -17.34 15.71 6.83
N SER A 107 -18.58 15.95 6.41
CA SER A 107 -19.68 14.98 6.57
C SER A 107 -19.41 13.66 5.85
N VAL A 108 -18.76 13.67 4.67
CA VAL A 108 -18.34 12.42 3.99
C VAL A 108 -17.46 11.56 4.89
N ILE A 109 -16.51 12.18 5.58
CA ILE A 109 -15.60 11.47 6.51
C ILE A 109 -16.35 10.96 7.74
N ASN A 110 -17.20 11.81 8.31
CA ASN A 110 -17.98 11.48 9.51
C ASN A 110 -18.97 10.34 9.25
N GLU A 111 -19.66 10.36 8.11
CA GLU A 111 -20.60 9.31 7.71
C GLU A 111 -19.88 7.99 7.44
N ALA A 112 -18.70 8.03 6.82
CA ALA A 112 -17.87 6.84 6.63
C ALA A 112 -17.37 6.24 7.96
N GLN A 113 -17.20 7.06 9.00
CA GLN A 113 -16.86 6.62 10.36
C GLN A 113 -18.09 6.09 11.11
N GLY A 114 -19.25 6.69 10.93
CA GLY A 114 -20.50 6.33 11.63
C GLY A 114 -21.26 5.15 10.99
N ALA A 115 -20.77 4.55 9.91
CA ALA A 115 -21.39 3.41 9.25
C ALA A 115 -21.41 2.16 10.16
N ASN A 116 -22.30 1.21 9.88
CA ASN A 116 -22.38 -0.07 10.62
C ASN A 116 -21.04 -0.83 10.70
N LYS A 117 -20.14 -0.58 9.76
CA LYS A 117 -18.77 -1.07 9.76
C LYS A 117 -17.81 0.09 9.59
N PRO A 118 -17.41 0.74 10.70
CA PRO A 118 -16.56 1.93 10.67
C PRO A 118 -15.24 1.67 9.95
N LEU A 119 -14.77 2.67 9.21
CA LEU A 119 -13.48 2.60 8.54
C LEU A 119 -12.33 2.77 9.53
N SER A 120 -11.22 2.10 9.27
CA SER A 120 -9.99 2.34 10.03
C SER A 120 -9.47 3.76 9.82
N GLU A 121 -8.75 4.31 10.80
CA GLU A 121 -8.13 5.63 10.71
C GLU A 121 -7.27 5.79 9.44
N LYS A 122 -6.52 4.75 9.06
CA LYS A 122 -5.73 4.73 7.82
C LYS A 122 -6.62 4.85 6.58
N THR A 123 -7.76 4.16 6.56
CA THR A 123 -8.71 4.23 5.44
C THR A 123 -9.36 5.60 5.35
N LEU A 124 -9.70 6.22 6.49
CA LEU A 124 -10.22 7.58 6.55
C LEU A 124 -9.17 8.61 6.08
N LYS A 125 -7.90 8.44 6.44
CA LYS A 125 -6.80 9.28 5.93
C LYS A 125 -6.68 9.17 4.41
N ASN A 126 -6.82 7.97 3.85
CA ASN A 126 -6.83 7.76 2.41
C ASN A 126 -8.05 8.43 1.74
N LEU A 127 -9.25 8.25 2.30
CA LEU A 127 -10.47 8.92 1.83
C LEU A 127 -10.31 10.44 1.83
N ARG A 128 -9.79 11.01 2.93
CA ARG A 128 -9.45 12.44 3.00
C ARG A 128 -8.48 12.84 1.89
N GLY A 129 -7.48 12.02 1.60
CA GLY A 129 -6.52 12.24 0.52
C GLY A 129 -7.21 12.37 -0.84
N VAL A 130 -8.18 11.50 -1.12
CA VAL A 130 -8.99 11.54 -2.36
C VAL A 130 -9.86 12.79 -2.41
N ILE A 131 -10.56 13.12 -1.32
CA ILE A 131 -11.36 14.35 -1.20
C ILE A 131 -10.49 15.57 -1.50
N MET A 132 -9.34 15.69 -0.85
CA MET A 132 -8.41 16.80 -1.08
C MET A 132 -7.84 16.82 -2.50
N GLY A 133 -7.68 15.65 -3.13
CA GLY A 133 -7.31 15.54 -4.54
C GLY A 133 -8.37 16.14 -5.46
N ILE A 134 -9.63 15.78 -5.28
CA ILE A 134 -10.76 16.34 -6.03
C ILE A 134 -10.87 17.85 -5.82
N ILE A 135 -10.77 18.32 -4.59
CA ILE A 135 -10.84 19.76 -4.27
C ILE A 135 -9.70 20.53 -4.96
N ARG A 136 -8.47 20.04 -4.89
CA ARG A 136 -7.33 20.67 -5.55
C ARG A 136 -7.47 20.67 -7.06
N PHE A 137 -7.93 19.56 -7.64
CA PHE A 137 -8.20 19.46 -9.07
C PHE A 137 -9.29 20.47 -9.49
N ALA A 138 -10.40 20.55 -8.75
CA ALA A 138 -11.44 21.55 -8.99
C ALA A 138 -10.94 22.99 -8.88
N TYR A 139 -10.01 23.26 -7.95
CA TYR A 139 -9.39 24.58 -7.80
C TYR A 139 -8.47 24.90 -9.00
N GLN A 140 -7.69 23.95 -9.47
CA GLN A 140 -6.84 24.10 -10.65
C GLN A 140 -7.65 24.29 -11.95
N ASP A 141 -8.77 23.56 -12.07
CA ASP A 141 -9.72 23.67 -13.19
C ASP A 141 -10.72 24.82 -13.01
N TYR A 142 -10.48 25.66 -12.05
CA TYR A 142 -11.27 26.86 -11.77
C TYR A 142 -12.76 26.61 -11.44
N GLN A 143 -13.15 25.44 -11.06
CA GLN A 143 -14.54 25.14 -10.64
C GLN A 143 -14.88 25.66 -9.24
N ILE A 144 -13.85 25.90 -8.42
CA ILE A 144 -13.94 26.55 -7.12
C ILE A 144 -12.92 27.67 -6.98
N ASN A 145 -13.23 28.68 -6.18
CA ASN A 145 -12.42 29.90 -6.05
C ASN A 145 -11.41 29.84 -4.91
N GLU A 146 -11.70 29.01 -3.90
CA GLU A 146 -10.89 28.91 -2.68
C GLU A 146 -10.76 27.47 -2.23
N LEU A 147 -9.60 27.13 -1.73
CA LEU A 147 -9.39 25.88 -1.02
C LEU A 147 -10.01 25.97 0.39
N PRO A 148 -10.44 24.86 1.00
CA PRO A 148 -10.90 24.85 2.39
C PRO A 148 -9.89 25.52 3.31
N ARG A 149 -10.34 26.50 4.08
CA ARG A 149 -9.48 27.25 5.04
C ARG A 149 -9.04 26.37 6.21
N THR A 150 -9.88 25.43 6.60
CA THR A 150 -9.60 24.48 7.67
C THR A 150 -9.34 23.08 7.10
N ALA A 151 -8.35 22.39 7.65
CA ALA A 151 -8.06 21.01 7.27
C ALA A 151 -9.23 20.10 7.70
N LEU A 152 -9.63 19.18 6.82
CA LEU A 152 -10.56 18.12 7.19
C LEU A 152 -9.92 17.24 8.27
N TYR A 153 -10.59 17.11 9.40
CA TYR A 153 -10.09 16.29 10.50
C TYR A 153 -10.48 14.82 10.34
N ILE A 154 -9.67 13.95 10.90
CA ILE A 154 -9.96 12.53 10.98
C ILE A 154 -10.44 12.25 12.41
N PRO A 155 -11.69 11.76 12.59
CA PRO A 155 -12.15 11.33 13.92
C PRO A 155 -11.20 10.27 14.47
N LYS A 156 -10.91 10.33 15.78
CA LYS A 156 -10.12 9.27 16.42
C LYS A 156 -10.86 7.94 16.18
N GLY A 157 -10.24 7.08 15.41
CA GLY A 157 -10.78 5.76 15.10
C GLY A 157 -10.53 4.77 16.22
N HIS A 158 -11.05 3.56 16.05
CA HIS A 158 -10.72 2.44 16.92
C HIS A 158 -9.20 2.23 16.95
N SER A 159 -8.68 1.78 18.09
CA SER A 159 -7.28 1.46 18.30
C SER A 159 -6.73 0.62 17.15
N LYS A 160 -5.50 0.91 16.72
CA LYS A 160 -4.81 0.05 15.77
C LYS A 160 -4.82 -1.36 16.34
N LYS A 161 -5.39 -2.32 15.62
CA LYS A 161 -5.14 -3.73 15.94
C LYS A 161 -3.62 -3.93 15.88
N GLU A 162 -3.06 -4.44 16.95
CA GLU A 162 -1.68 -4.87 16.95
C GLU A 162 -1.47 -5.89 15.83
N LYS A 163 -0.29 -5.84 15.22
CA LYS A 163 0.05 -6.80 14.19
C LYS A 163 0.28 -8.15 14.87
N GLU A 164 -0.57 -9.10 14.55
CA GLU A 164 -0.41 -10.46 15.04
C GLU A 164 0.89 -11.06 14.48
N ILE A 165 1.70 -11.62 15.34
CA ILE A 165 2.91 -12.38 15.01
C ILE A 165 2.73 -13.80 15.53
N LEU A 166 3.40 -14.76 14.91
CA LEU A 166 3.45 -16.13 15.38
C LEU A 166 4.36 -16.21 16.61
N GLN A 167 3.89 -16.88 17.65
CA GLN A 167 4.71 -17.23 18.79
C GLN A 167 5.53 -18.51 18.48
N ARG A 168 6.46 -18.90 19.36
CA ARG A 168 7.34 -20.05 19.12
C ARG A 168 6.58 -21.34 18.82
N ASP A 169 5.51 -21.61 19.56
CA ASP A 169 4.68 -22.80 19.33
C ASP A 169 3.92 -22.73 18.01
N ASP A 170 3.50 -21.55 17.58
CA ASP A 170 2.91 -21.35 16.26
C ASP A 170 3.93 -21.63 15.16
N VAL A 171 5.17 -21.19 15.34
CA VAL A 171 6.28 -21.44 14.42
C VAL A 171 6.54 -22.94 14.30
N LYS A 172 6.60 -23.68 15.42
CA LYS A 172 6.71 -25.14 15.41
C LYS A 172 5.58 -25.78 14.60
N ARG A 173 4.32 -25.44 14.92
CA ARG A 173 3.16 -25.96 14.20
C ARG A 173 3.18 -25.61 12.70
N LEU A 174 3.65 -24.41 12.34
CA LEU A 174 3.76 -24.02 10.94
C LEU A 174 4.82 -24.87 10.20
N LEU A 175 5.94 -25.20 10.84
CA LEU A 175 7.04 -25.94 10.23
C LEU A 175 6.80 -27.46 10.14
N GLU A 176 5.80 -28.00 10.84
CA GLU A 176 5.39 -29.40 10.68
C GLU A 176 5.02 -29.68 9.22
N PRO A 177 5.28 -30.89 8.70
CA PRO A 177 4.92 -31.28 7.34
C PRO A 177 3.43 -31.08 7.03
N SER A 178 3.08 -30.65 5.82
CA SER A 178 1.72 -30.50 5.34
C SER A 178 1.64 -30.79 3.85
N ASP A 179 0.52 -31.40 3.42
CA ASP A 179 0.24 -31.68 2.01
C ASP A 179 -0.32 -30.47 1.25
N LEU A 180 -0.56 -29.35 1.95
CA LEU A 180 -1.04 -28.14 1.29
C LEU A 180 0.00 -27.60 0.30
N TRP A 181 -0.43 -27.36 -0.93
CA TRP A 181 0.42 -26.95 -2.05
C TRP A 181 1.38 -25.82 -1.74
N TYR A 182 0.87 -24.76 -1.08
CA TYR A 182 1.66 -23.58 -0.72
C TYR A 182 2.32 -23.64 0.66
N HIS A 183 2.27 -24.79 1.35
CA HIS A 183 2.96 -24.91 2.64
C HIS A 183 4.47 -24.58 2.57
N PRO A 184 5.23 -25.06 1.55
CA PRO A 184 6.64 -24.66 1.41
C PRO A 184 6.84 -23.16 1.24
N LEU A 185 5.92 -22.45 0.57
CA LEU A 185 5.95 -21.00 0.45
C LEU A 185 5.82 -20.33 1.82
N PHE A 186 4.93 -20.81 2.70
CA PHE A 186 4.74 -20.22 4.03
C PHE A 186 5.97 -20.44 4.91
N CYS A 187 6.56 -21.63 4.89
CA CYS A 187 7.83 -21.90 5.55
C CYS A 187 8.93 -20.98 5.02
N PHE A 188 9.04 -20.82 3.71
CA PHE A 188 10.01 -19.92 3.08
C PHE A 188 9.82 -18.46 3.50
N LEU A 189 8.59 -17.96 3.51
CA LEU A 189 8.28 -16.59 3.96
C LEU A 189 8.69 -16.35 5.40
N LEU A 190 8.51 -17.35 6.26
CA LEU A 190 8.91 -17.30 7.66
C LEU A 190 10.43 -17.20 7.83
N VAL A 191 11.20 -18.02 7.10
CA VAL A 191 12.66 -18.11 7.30
C VAL A 191 13.48 -17.10 6.47
N VAL A 192 12.87 -16.44 5.48
CA VAL A 192 13.52 -15.44 4.63
C VAL A 192 13.02 -14.03 4.90
N GLY A 193 11.82 -13.87 5.42
CA GLY A 193 11.22 -12.58 5.73
C GLY A 193 10.88 -11.70 4.53
N CYS A 194 10.89 -12.22 3.29
CA CYS A 194 10.52 -11.46 2.10
C CYS A 194 9.02 -11.18 2.04
N ARG A 195 8.59 -10.28 1.14
CA ARG A 195 7.15 -10.03 0.95
C ARG A 195 6.48 -11.20 0.22
N PRO A 196 5.21 -11.52 0.51
CA PRO A 196 4.51 -12.62 -0.15
C PRO A 196 4.52 -12.55 -1.69
N GLY A 197 4.35 -11.36 -2.26
CA GLY A 197 4.42 -11.17 -3.71
C GLY A 197 5.83 -11.35 -4.28
N GLU A 198 6.88 -11.06 -3.52
CA GLU A 198 8.28 -11.30 -3.92
C GLU A 198 8.56 -12.80 -4.01
N ALA A 199 8.10 -13.58 -3.02
CA ALA A 199 8.25 -15.04 -3.05
C ALA A 199 7.48 -15.69 -4.20
N LEU A 200 6.25 -15.24 -4.50
CA LEU A 200 5.48 -15.69 -5.67
C LEU A 200 6.17 -15.35 -7.00
N GLY A 201 6.93 -14.24 -7.03
CA GLY A 201 7.69 -13.83 -8.21
C GLY A 201 9.09 -14.45 -8.32
N LEU A 202 9.46 -15.39 -7.43
CA LEU A 202 10.79 -15.98 -7.42
C LEU A 202 10.92 -17.07 -8.48
N LYS A 203 11.96 -16.95 -9.31
CA LYS A 203 12.32 -17.92 -10.35
C LYS A 203 13.55 -18.71 -9.96
N THR A 204 13.73 -19.88 -10.57
CA THR A 204 14.91 -20.72 -10.34
C THR A 204 16.22 -19.99 -10.68
N GLU A 205 16.23 -19.17 -11.73
CA GLU A 205 17.38 -18.34 -12.14
C GLU A 205 17.81 -17.28 -11.13
N ASP A 206 16.93 -16.95 -10.18
CA ASP A 206 17.22 -15.94 -9.13
C ASP A 206 18.07 -16.50 -7.97
N ILE A 207 18.28 -17.82 -7.95
CA ILE A 207 19.17 -18.48 -6.99
C ILE A 207 20.56 -18.56 -7.59
N LYS A 208 21.54 -17.91 -6.96
CA LYS A 208 22.93 -17.93 -7.42
C LYS A 208 23.87 -18.19 -6.21
N GLY A 209 24.43 -19.38 -6.14
CA GLY A 209 25.27 -19.79 -5.02
C GLY A 209 24.49 -19.73 -3.69
N ASP A 210 24.96 -18.92 -2.76
CA ASP A 210 24.38 -18.76 -1.43
C ASP A 210 23.46 -17.53 -1.33
N ARG A 211 22.93 -17.04 -2.46
CA ARG A 211 22.14 -15.80 -2.55
C ARG A 211 20.86 -15.97 -3.35
N ILE A 212 19.81 -15.29 -2.88
CA ILE A 212 18.56 -15.10 -3.61
C ILE A 212 18.50 -13.65 -4.09
N TYR A 213 18.24 -13.45 -5.37
CA TYR A 213 18.06 -12.12 -5.94
C TYR A 213 16.58 -11.78 -6.06
N ILE A 214 16.07 -10.96 -5.16
CA ILE A 214 14.70 -10.45 -5.25
C ILE A 214 14.67 -9.36 -6.32
N LYS A 215 14.01 -9.62 -7.45
CA LYS A 215 13.97 -8.73 -8.63
C LYS A 215 12.57 -8.24 -8.95
N ARG A 216 11.54 -9.00 -8.57
CA ARG A 216 10.16 -8.77 -8.97
C ARG A 216 9.18 -9.13 -7.86
N SER A 217 7.94 -8.67 -8.01
CA SER A 217 6.85 -9.00 -7.08
C SER A 217 5.55 -9.20 -7.86
N VAL A 218 4.77 -10.20 -7.49
CA VAL A 218 3.41 -10.42 -8.02
C VAL A 218 2.44 -9.59 -7.18
N ASN A 219 1.71 -8.68 -7.81
CA ASN A 219 0.70 -7.85 -7.14
C ASN A 219 -0.63 -8.61 -6.93
N ALA A 220 -1.60 -7.97 -6.26
CA ALA A 220 -2.91 -8.57 -5.99
C ALA A 220 -3.73 -8.88 -7.26
N ASN A 221 -3.37 -8.28 -8.40
CA ASN A 221 -4.02 -8.51 -9.69
C ASN A 221 -3.34 -9.60 -10.53
N GLY A 222 -2.33 -10.29 -9.97
CA GLY A 222 -1.55 -11.28 -10.70
C GLY A 222 -0.54 -10.68 -11.69
N GLN A 223 -0.24 -9.39 -11.62
CA GLN A 223 0.74 -8.75 -12.50
C GLN A 223 2.11 -8.72 -11.84
N ILE A 224 3.14 -8.90 -12.65
CA ILE A 224 4.53 -8.75 -12.23
C ILE A 224 4.85 -7.26 -12.15
N THR A 225 5.45 -6.87 -11.04
CA THR A 225 5.98 -5.51 -10.83
C THR A 225 7.45 -5.59 -10.49
N GLU A 226 8.23 -4.66 -10.98
CA GLU A 226 9.68 -4.58 -10.71
C GLU A 226 10.02 -4.00 -9.32
N GLY A 227 9.00 -3.83 -8.47
CA GLY A 227 9.15 -3.17 -7.18
C GLY A 227 8.97 -1.65 -7.26
N LYS A 228 8.46 -1.06 -6.18
CA LYS A 228 8.12 0.37 -6.14
C LYS A 228 9.32 1.29 -5.87
N ASN A 229 10.44 0.76 -5.37
CA ASN A 229 11.62 1.52 -4.95
C ASN A 229 12.87 0.71 -5.29
N ASP A 230 14.03 1.37 -5.41
CA ASP A 230 15.34 0.75 -5.66
C ASP A 230 15.69 -0.33 -4.63
N ASN A 231 15.26 -0.17 -3.37
CA ASN A 231 15.40 -1.18 -2.30
C ASN A 231 14.51 -2.43 -2.48
N ALA A 232 13.66 -2.47 -3.51
CA ALA A 232 12.90 -3.68 -3.83
C ALA A 232 13.78 -4.73 -4.53
N ARG A 233 14.85 -4.30 -5.20
CA ARG A 233 15.86 -5.18 -5.79
C ARG A 233 16.99 -5.36 -4.77
N ARG A 234 17.13 -6.54 -4.25
CA ARG A 234 18.14 -6.85 -3.24
C ARG A 234 18.59 -8.29 -3.27
N MET A 235 19.73 -8.55 -2.69
CA MET A 235 20.21 -9.89 -2.37
C MET A 235 19.76 -10.28 -0.96
N VAL A 236 19.44 -11.55 -0.79
CA VAL A 236 19.13 -12.15 0.50
C VAL A 236 20.00 -13.39 0.66
N PRO A 237 20.74 -13.56 1.77
CA PRO A 237 21.52 -14.75 2.03
C PRO A 237 20.60 -15.97 2.19
N ILE A 238 21.04 -17.13 1.74
CA ILE A 238 20.29 -18.39 1.84
C ILE A 238 20.76 -19.16 3.06
N SER A 239 19.92 -19.27 4.08
CA SER A 239 20.13 -20.20 5.19
C SER A 239 19.94 -21.66 4.72
N ASP A 240 20.48 -22.63 5.45
CA ASP A 240 20.35 -24.07 5.12
C ASP A 240 18.88 -24.49 5.10
N MET A 241 18.06 -23.96 6.02
CA MET A 241 16.62 -24.22 6.03
C MET A 241 15.95 -23.67 4.80
N ALA A 242 16.22 -22.42 4.39
CA ALA A 242 15.69 -21.84 3.15
C ALA A 242 16.13 -22.66 1.92
N ARG A 243 17.39 -23.08 1.88
CA ARG A 243 17.95 -23.93 0.82
C ARG A 243 17.24 -25.27 0.72
N SER A 244 16.97 -25.91 1.84
CA SER A 244 16.23 -27.18 1.89
C SER A 244 14.81 -27.02 1.35
N ILE A 245 14.11 -25.97 1.75
CA ILE A 245 12.74 -25.65 1.26
C ILE A 245 12.76 -25.44 -0.25
N LEU A 246 13.69 -24.63 -0.78
CA LEU A 246 13.81 -24.35 -2.20
C LEU A 246 14.10 -25.62 -3.00
N LYS A 247 15.10 -26.42 -2.57
CA LYS A 247 15.46 -27.69 -3.24
C LYS A 247 14.27 -28.66 -3.29
N LYS A 248 13.58 -28.87 -2.17
CA LYS A 248 12.40 -29.74 -2.11
C LYS A 248 11.27 -29.26 -3.00
N THR A 249 11.04 -27.93 -3.06
CA THR A 249 9.97 -27.35 -3.90
C THR A 249 10.29 -27.47 -5.37
N ILE A 250 11.53 -27.17 -5.79
CA ILE A 250 11.99 -27.31 -7.18
C ILE A 250 11.88 -28.78 -7.60
N LYS A 251 12.40 -29.71 -6.78
CA LYS A 251 12.32 -31.15 -7.05
C LYS A 251 10.87 -31.60 -7.19
N ARG A 252 9.95 -31.18 -6.32
CA ARG A 252 8.52 -31.49 -6.43
C ARG A 252 7.96 -31.05 -7.80
N ASN A 253 8.29 -29.84 -8.25
CA ASN A 253 7.82 -29.32 -9.52
C ASN A 253 8.38 -30.15 -10.70
N GLU A 254 9.65 -30.57 -10.63
CA GLU A 254 10.29 -31.46 -11.61
C GLU A 254 9.64 -32.85 -11.63
N ASP A 255 9.46 -33.50 -10.47
CA ASP A 255 8.84 -34.81 -10.31
C ASP A 255 7.41 -34.81 -10.88
N MET A 256 6.68 -33.70 -10.73
CA MET A 256 5.35 -33.51 -11.32
C MET A 256 5.36 -33.09 -12.79
N LYS A 257 6.54 -32.94 -13.39
CA LYS A 257 6.73 -32.52 -14.81
C LYS A 257 6.07 -31.16 -15.11
N LEU A 258 6.09 -30.23 -14.15
CA LEU A 258 5.58 -28.88 -14.36
C LEU A 258 6.60 -28.09 -15.18
N HIS A 259 6.20 -27.65 -16.38
CA HIS A 259 7.01 -26.74 -17.20
C HIS A 259 6.87 -25.30 -16.67
N THR A 260 7.66 -24.97 -15.67
CA THR A 260 7.56 -23.67 -14.98
C THR A 260 8.93 -23.11 -14.63
N GLU A 261 9.05 -21.80 -14.70
CA GLU A 261 10.22 -21.06 -14.18
C GLU A 261 10.02 -20.62 -12.71
N TRP A 262 8.77 -20.68 -12.22
CA TRP A 262 8.39 -20.21 -10.88
C TRP A 262 8.62 -21.27 -9.83
N ILE A 263 9.33 -20.94 -8.77
CA ILE A 263 9.58 -21.89 -7.67
C ILE A 263 8.27 -22.21 -6.94
N PHE A 264 7.51 -21.17 -6.58
CA PHE A 264 6.22 -21.31 -5.90
C PHE A 264 5.04 -21.12 -6.86
N CYS A 265 5.02 -21.95 -7.89
CA CYS A 265 3.96 -21.96 -8.91
C CYS A 265 2.61 -22.48 -8.40
N SER A 266 1.56 -22.31 -9.19
CA SER A 266 0.28 -23.01 -9.01
C SER A 266 0.41 -24.51 -9.38
N PRO A 267 -0.58 -25.37 -8.99
CA PRO A 267 -0.53 -26.80 -9.31
C PRO A 267 -0.46 -27.14 -10.80
N ASP A 268 -0.87 -26.23 -11.67
CA ASP A 268 -0.80 -26.33 -13.14
C ASP A 268 0.51 -25.80 -13.73
N GLY A 269 1.47 -25.39 -12.90
CA GLY A 269 2.75 -24.80 -13.31
C GLY A 269 2.68 -23.31 -13.64
N SER A 270 1.51 -22.67 -13.63
CA SER A 270 1.38 -21.24 -13.87
C SER A 270 1.89 -20.42 -12.65
N MET A 271 2.12 -19.14 -12.88
CA MET A 271 2.52 -18.22 -11.83
C MET A 271 1.49 -18.20 -10.68
N GLY A 272 1.95 -18.35 -9.44
CA GLY A 272 1.09 -18.31 -8.27
C GLY A 272 0.42 -16.95 -8.07
N SER A 273 -0.82 -16.94 -7.53
CA SER A 273 -1.56 -15.72 -7.26
C SER A 273 -1.64 -15.42 -5.77
N GLN A 274 -1.70 -14.13 -5.40
CA GLN A 274 -1.90 -13.72 -4.01
C GLN A 274 -3.26 -14.18 -3.43
N SER A 275 -4.30 -14.33 -4.26
CA SER A 275 -5.61 -14.81 -3.84
C SER A 275 -5.56 -16.30 -3.48
N THR A 276 -5.01 -17.13 -4.34
CA THR A 276 -4.85 -18.57 -4.11
C THR A 276 -3.96 -18.83 -2.89
N MET A 277 -2.81 -18.16 -2.81
CA MET A 277 -1.92 -18.22 -1.64
C MET A 277 -2.66 -17.90 -0.34
N ARG A 278 -3.50 -16.85 -0.33
CA ARG A 278 -4.27 -16.44 0.85
C ARG A 278 -5.32 -17.47 1.24
N ASN A 279 -5.95 -18.11 0.27
CA ASN A 279 -6.90 -19.20 0.53
C ASN A 279 -6.21 -20.39 1.18
N HIS A 280 -5.05 -20.82 0.65
CA HIS A 280 -4.26 -21.91 1.28
C HIS A 280 -3.76 -21.54 2.67
N TRP A 281 -3.37 -20.27 2.90
CA TRP A 281 -3.04 -19.80 4.24
C TRP A 281 -4.22 -19.92 5.20
N ASN A 282 -5.41 -19.52 4.79
CA ASN A 282 -6.59 -19.64 5.63
C ASN A 282 -6.94 -21.10 5.95
N MET A 283 -6.73 -22.02 5.02
CA MET A 283 -6.88 -23.46 5.29
C MET A 283 -5.87 -23.93 6.34
N LEU A 284 -4.58 -23.65 6.13
CA LEU A 284 -3.51 -24.03 7.09
C LEU A 284 -3.71 -23.36 8.46
N LYS A 285 -4.09 -22.09 8.45
CA LYS A 285 -4.37 -21.32 9.66
C LYS A 285 -5.50 -21.97 10.48
N THR A 286 -6.56 -22.42 9.84
CA THR A 286 -7.68 -23.08 10.52
C THR A 286 -7.25 -24.46 11.04
N GLU A 287 -6.59 -25.26 10.21
CA GLU A 287 -6.09 -26.58 10.56
C GLU A 287 -5.17 -26.58 11.79
N ARG A 288 -4.25 -25.60 11.85
CA ARG A 288 -3.20 -25.53 12.88
C ARG A 288 -3.44 -24.45 13.93
N SER A 289 -4.59 -23.81 13.93
CA SER A 289 -4.93 -22.72 14.87
C SER A 289 -3.85 -21.62 14.91
N LEU A 290 -3.35 -21.19 13.74
CA LEU A 290 -2.33 -20.17 13.64
C LEU A 290 -2.94 -18.75 13.67
N PRO A 291 -2.27 -17.75 14.25
CA PRO A 291 -2.75 -16.37 14.23
C PRO A 291 -2.38 -15.65 12.92
N GLY A 292 -2.97 -14.49 12.71
CA GLY A 292 -2.53 -13.52 11.74
C GLY A 292 -2.83 -13.83 10.26
N SER A 293 -2.08 -13.23 9.39
CA SER A 293 -2.17 -13.34 7.93
C SER A 293 -0.84 -13.80 7.34
N VAL A 294 -0.78 -14.11 6.04
CA VAL A 294 0.49 -14.44 5.36
C VAL A 294 1.57 -13.38 5.61
N TYR A 295 1.19 -12.11 5.73
CA TYR A 295 2.14 -11.02 6.02
C TYR A 295 2.70 -11.08 7.44
N SER A 296 1.99 -11.75 8.36
CA SER A 296 2.45 -11.99 9.73
C SER A 296 3.72 -12.84 9.78
N LEU A 297 3.95 -13.73 8.81
CA LEU A 297 5.19 -14.51 8.70
C LEU A 297 6.42 -13.62 8.61
N ARG A 298 6.36 -12.60 7.76
CA ARG A 298 7.44 -11.60 7.67
C ARG A 298 7.57 -10.77 8.96
N HIS A 299 6.46 -10.41 9.60
CA HIS A 299 6.54 -9.71 10.89
C HIS A 299 7.16 -10.59 11.98
N THR A 300 6.85 -11.87 11.97
CA THR A 300 7.46 -12.87 12.87
C THR A 300 8.96 -12.97 12.63
N PHE A 301 9.40 -13.13 11.36
CA PHE A 301 10.83 -13.11 11.02
C PHE A 301 11.54 -11.89 11.61
N ILE A 302 11.01 -10.68 11.34
CA ILE A 302 11.61 -9.43 11.85
C ILE A 302 11.67 -9.44 13.38
N SER A 303 10.62 -9.89 14.06
CA SER A 303 10.57 -9.92 15.52
C SER A 303 11.54 -10.92 16.12
N MET A 304 11.72 -12.08 15.49
CA MET A 304 12.68 -13.11 15.93
C MET A 304 14.12 -12.67 15.70
N MET A 305 14.40 -12.02 14.57
CA MET A 305 15.76 -11.55 14.24
C MET A 305 16.17 -10.32 15.06
N LYS A 306 15.23 -9.53 15.58
CA LYS A 306 15.51 -8.26 16.26
C LYS A 306 16.50 -8.37 17.43
N ASN A 307 16.50 -9.49 18.14
CA ASN A 307 17.34 -9.70 19.33
C ASN A 307 18.66 -10.41 19.03
N VAL A 308 18.85 -10.92 17.82
CA VAL A 308 20.00 -11.75 17.45
C VAL A 308 20.79 -11.21 16.27
N MET A 309 20.25 -10.22 15.56
CA MET A 309 20.86 -9.65 14.36
C MET A 309 20.82 -8.11 14.40
N PRO A 310 21.85 -7.41 13.90
CA PRO A 310 21.84 -5.96 13.79
C PRO A 310 20.62 -5.45 12.98
N GLU A 311 20.01 -4.37 13.44
CA GLU A 311 18.78 -3.82 12.82
C GLU A 311 18.96 -3.49 11.34
N GLN A 312 20.13 -2.96 10.96
CA GLN A 312 20.44 -2.63 9.59
C GLN A 312 20.46 -3.87 8.69
N MET A 313 21.08 -4.96 9.16
CA MET A 313 21.13 -6.23 8.44
C MET A 313 19.71 -6.79 8.21
N ILE A 314 18.83 -6.67 9.22
CA ILE A 314 17.41 -7.04 9.07
C ILE A 314 16.74 -6.17 8.01
N LYS A 315 16.97 -4.85 8.04
CA LYS A 315 16.40 -3.90 7.05
C LYS A 315 16.83 -4.26 5.63
N ASP A 316 18.08 -4.60 5.42
CA ASP A 316 18.64 -4.98 4.12
C ASP A 316 18.03 -6.30 3.61
N ILE A 317 17.95 -7.32 4.45
CA ILE A 317 17.32 -8.61 4.12
C ILE A 317 15.86 -8.43 3.75
N VAL A 318 15.10 -7.70 4.56
CA VAL A 318 13.66 -7.55 4.32
C VAL A 318 13.33 -6.46 3.28
N GLY A 319 14.27 -5.58 2.92
CA GLY A 319 14.06 -4.48 1.98
C GLY A 319 13.11 -3.41 2.52
N HIS A 320 13.39 -2.91 3.71
CA HIS A 320 12.76 -1.69 4.20
C HIS A 320 13.46 -0.47 3.59
N SER A 321 12.69 0.56 3.23
CA SER A 321 13.27 1.83 2.82
C SER A 321 14.06 2.41 4.00
N VAL A 322 15.30 2.80 3.76
CA VAL A 322 16.10 3.56 4.69
C VAL A 322 15.39 4.90 4.88
N SER A 323 14.84 5.15 6.08
CA SER A 323 14.61 6.54 6.48
C SER A 323 15.98 7.20 6.49
N MET A 324 16.07 8.46 6.04
CA MET A 324 17.33 9.23 5.95
C MET A 324 17.96 9.46 7.33
N ASP A 325 18.29 8.42 8.07
CA ASP A 325 19.17 8.48 9.21
C ASP A 325 20.60 8.38 8.69
N SER A 326 21.47 9.25 9.14
CA SER A 326 22.87 9.39 8.72
C SER A 326 23.68 8.08 8.78
N PHE A 327 23.21 7.07 9.48
CA PHE A 327 23.76 5.70 9.51
C PHE A 327 23.45 4.87 8.26
N GLY A 328 22.32 5.12 7.59
CA GLY A 328 21.89 4.35 6.42
C GLY A 328 22.71 4.61 5.14
N VAL A 329 23.50 5.67 5.12
CA VAL A 329 24.32 6.06 3.95
C VAL A 329 25.65 5.30 3.91
N TYR A 330 26.10 4.71 5.02
CA TYR A 330 27.44 4.09 5.15
C TYR A 330 27.42 2.59 5.45
N SER A 331 26.27 1.94 5.56
CA SER A 331 26.24 0.49 5.85
C SER A 331 26.30 -0.32 4.56
N HIS A 332 27.48 -0.61 4.09
CA HIS A 332 27.71 -1.70 3.15
C HIS A 332 27.92 -2.98 3.96
N LEU A 333 27.27 -4.08 3.55
CA LEU A 333 27.58 -5.41 4.09
C LEU A 333 29.08 -5.67 3.87
N VAL A 334 29.79 -5.98 4.95
CA VAL A 334 31.19 -6.38 4.88
C VAL A 334 31.27 -7.83 4.44
N ASP A 335 32.36 -8.21 3.78
CA ASP A 335 32.58 -9.61 3.38
C ASP A 335 32.44 -10.55 4.58
N GLY A 336 31.55 -11.55 4.45
CA GLY A 336 31.22 -12.50 5.51
C GLY A 336 29.93 -12.20 6.29
N ASP A 337 29.39 -10.99 6.23
CA ASP A 337 28.14 -10.63 6.93
C ASP A 337 26.95 -11.44 6.42
N GLU A 338 26.90 -11.76 5.13
CA GLU A 338 25.84 -12.58 4.54
C GLU A 338 25.85 -14.00 5.08
N ARG A 339 27.03 -14.60 5.20
CA ARG A 339 27.19 -15.95 5.77
C ARG A 339 26.79 -15.95 7.24
N ARG A 340 27.22 -14.95 8.00
CA ARG A 340 26.85 -14.77 9.40
C ARG A 340 25.33 -14.59 9.55
N ALA A 341 24.68 -13.83 8.66
CA ALA A 341 23.24 -13.66 8.67
C ALA A 341 22.52 -15.00 8.42
N ALA A 342 22.96 -15.80 7.44
CA ALA A 342 22.43 -17.12 7.16
C ALA A 342 22.55 -18.06 8.36
N GLU A 343 23.72 -18.09 9.02
CA GLU A 343 23.97 -18.88 10.21
C GLU A 343 23.08 -18.47 11.40
N ILE A 344 22.91 -17.18 11.63
CA ILE A 344 22.01 -16.66 12.68
C ILE A 344 20.55 -17.07 12.41
N ILE A 345 20.09 -16.97 11.17
CA ILE A 345 18.75 -17.41 10.79
C ILE A 345 18.57 -18.90 11.08
N ASP A 346 19.50 -19.74 10.65
CA ASP A 346 19.42 -21.18 10.90
C ASP A 346 19.43 -21.52 12.38
N LEU A 347 20.31 -20.90 13.17
CA LEU A 347 20.36 -21.12 14.61
C LEU A 347 19.06 -20.71 15.31
N THR A 348 18.47 -19.58 14.90
CA THR A 348 17.22 -19.10 15.49
C THR A 348 16.07 -20.06 15.21
N PHE A 349 15.89 -20.51 13.99
CA PHE A 349 14.77 -21.39 13.63
C PHE A 349 15.02 -22.86 13.99
N LYS A 350 16.26 -23.35 13.98
CA LYS A 350 16.60 -24.70 14.48
C LYS A 350 16.44 -24.81 15.98
N ASN A 351 16.87 -23.80 16.74
CA ASN A 351 16.71 -23.77 18.17
C ASN A 351 15.23 -23.69 18.59
N ASP A 352 14.41 -22.91 17.91
CA ASP A 352 12.96 -22.87 18.18
C ASP A 352 12.24 -24.19 17.81
N ALA A 353 12.80 -24.98 16.88
CA ALA A 353 12.32 -26.33 16.57
C ALA A 353 12.81 -27.39 17.59
N LEU A 354 13.86 -27.09 18.38
CA LEU A 354 14.55 -28.04 19.24
C LEU A 354 14.46 -27.70 20.75
N PHE A 355 13.92 -26.55 21.14
CA PHE A 355 13.82 -26.19 22.56
C PHE A 355 12.64 -26.89 23.27
N ASP A 356 12.83 -28.16 23.57
CA ASP A 356 12.52 -28.72 24.87
C ASP A 356 13.75 -28.50 25.76
N ALA A 357 13.97 -27.31 26.27
CA ALA A 357 14.94 -27.11 27.34
C ALA A 357 14.22 -27.33 28.67
N PRO A 358 14.75 -28.17 29.55
CA PRO A 358 14.14 -28.41 30.83
C PRO A 358 14.16 -27.14 31.69
N GLU A 359 13.01 -26.75 32.18
CA GLU A 359 12.93 -25.94 33.39
C GLU A 359 13.62 -26.67 34.52
N SER A 360 14.44 -25.94 35.20
CA SER A 360 14.82 -26.09 36.61
C SER A 360 16.32 -26.05 36.88
N ILE A 361 16.79 -24.86 37.17
CA ILE A 361 17.68 -24.70 38.31
C ILE A 361 17.04 -23.61 39.19
N SER A 362 16.05 -24.01 39.95
CA SER A 362 15.62 -23.25 41.13
C SER A 362 16.67 -23.49 42.20
N GLY A 363 17.27 -22.39 42.66
CA GLY A 363 18.32 -22.35 43.61
C GLY A 363 18.03 -23.10 44.89
N GLY A 364 18.98 -23.91 45.28
CA GLY A 364 19.10 -24.42 46.64
C GLY A 364 19.37 -23.27 47.60
N GLN A 365 18.41 -23.02 48.47
CA GLN A 365 18.66 -22.28 49.70
C GLN A 365 19.47 -23.17 50.61
N SER A 366 20.71 -22.83 50.87
CA SER A 366 21.41 -23.32 52.05
C SER A 366 21.01 -22.50 53.25
N LYS A 367 20.25 -23.13 54.15
CA LYS A 367 20.18 -22.70 55.56
C LYS A 367 21.46 -23.10 56.24
N THR A 368 22.11 -22.16 56.84
CA THR A 368 22.64 -22.18 58.22
C THR A 368 22.90 -20.73 58.63
#